data_73931504cc1a63b9324db1acebba6624
#
_entry.id   73931504cc1a63b9324db1acebba6624
#
_cell.length_a   1.000
_cell.length_b   1.000
_cell.length_c   1.000
_cell.angle_alpha   90.00
_cell.angle_beta   90.00
_cell.angle_gamma   90.00
#
_symmetry.space_group_name_H-M   'P 1'
#
loop_
_entity.id
_entity.type
_entity.pdbx_description
1 polymer ?
#
loop_
_entity_poly.entity_id
_entity_poly.type
_entity_poly.pdbx_seq_one_letter_code
_entity_poly.pdbx_strand_id
1 'polypeptide(L)'
;EMCIRDSYNMWFSRSLATRLSRAVLRCFPILLVAVFIPAPYGLGAPASPACFLVFLLTLALGLLNVVSFCMIIYMLSFFTISPDGIRLVSLSMVEFFQGAIIPLPFFPDAVRKVMELLPFAAMQNVALRVYSGDLAGAALQRAVILQIFWFFAMLACGKALEYRAMKKIVVQGG
;
A
#
# COMPACT_ATOMS: atom_id res chain seq x y z
N GLU A 1 24.76 14.68 11.99
CA GLU A 1 23.38 15.14 11.71
C GLU A 1 22.93 14.91 10.27
N MET A 2 23.81 15.09 9.26
CA MET A 2 23.47 14.81 7.86
C MET A 2 23.12 13.34 7.59
N CYS A 3 23.84 12.37 8.16
CA CYS A 3 23.62 10.94 7.94
C CYS A 3 22.24 10.44 8.37
N ILE A 4 21.60 11.07 9.34
CA ILE A 4 20.35 10.58 9.91
C ILE A 4 19.14 11.14 9.13
N ARG A 5 19.23 12.37 8.63
CA ARG A 5 18.18 13.01 7.81
C ARG A 5 18.06 12.38 6.41
N ASP A 6 19.17 11.85 5.88
CA ASP A 6 19.17 11.09 4.64
C ASP A 6 18.62 9.66 4.83
N SER A 7 18.55 9.18 6.08
CA SER A 7 18.12 7.83 6.40
C SER A 7 16.68 7.56 6.01
N TYR A 8 15.71 8.48 6.23
CA TYR A 8 14.31 8.24 5.89
C TYR A 8 14.12 8.03 4.39
N ASN A 9 14.66 8.92 3.57
CA ASN A 9 14.54 8.82 2.11
C ASN A 9 15.24 7.57 1.57
N MET A 10 16.41 7.24 2.13
CA MET A 10 17.15 6.03 1.78
C MET A 10 16.37 4.76 2.18
N TRP A 11 15.83 4.72 3.40
CA TRP A 11 15.01 3.59 3.87
C TRP A 11 13.71 3.47 3.09
N PHE A 12 13.08 4.59 2.75
CA PHE A 12 11.89 4.63 1.90
C PHE A 12 12.20 4.04 0.51
N SER A 13 13.25 4.51 -0.16
CA SER A 13 13.67 4.03 -1.47
C SER A 13 14.06 2.55 -1.45
N ARG A 14 14.77 2.10 -0.42
CA ARG A 14 15.12 0.69 -0.23
C ARG A 14 13.88 -0.17 -0.01
N SER A 15 12.93 0.28 0.80
CA SER A 15 11.67 -0.43 1.04
C SER A 15 10.86 -0.54 -0.25
N LEU A 16 10.79 0.56 -1.03
CA LEU A 16 10.12 0.59 -2.32
C LEU A 16 10.75 -0.40 -3.32
N ALA A 17 12.06 -0.32 -3.50
CA ALA A 17 12.80 -1.20 -4.41
C ALA A 17 12.65 -2.68 -4.03
N THR A 18 12.77 -3.01 -2.75
CA THR A 18 12.64 -4.40 -2.26
C THR A 18 11.23 -4.95 -2.51
N ARG A 19 10.19 -4.14 -2.29
CA ARG A 19 8.80 -4.56 -2.52
C ARG A 19 8.49 -4.71 -4.00
N LEU A 20 8.94 -3.77 -4.81
CA LEU A 20 8.78 -3.84 -6.26
C LEU A 20 9.46 -5.09 -6.83
N SER A 21 10.72 -5.35 -6.46
CA SER A 21 11.44 -6.54 -6.90
C SER A 21 10.73 -7.83 -6.50
N ARG A 22 10.27 -7.92 -5.25
CA ARG A 22 9.52 -9.10 -4.77
C ARG A 22 8.18 -9.25 -5.48
N ALA A 23 7.49 -8.17 -5.76
CA ALA A 23 6.22 -8.20 -6.49
C ALA A 23 6.44 -8.72 -7.91
N VAL A 24 7.41 -8.17 -8.65
CA VAL A 24 7.73 -8.62 -10.01
C VAL A 24 8.12 -10.10 -10.04
N LEU A 25 9.03 -10.52 -9.15
CA LEU A 25 9.49 -11.91 -9.09
C LEU A 25 8.36 -12.90 -8.75
N ARG A 26 7.39 -12.50 -7.92
CA ARG A 26 6.25 -13.36 -7.55
C ARG A 26 5.16 -13.34 -8.60
N CYS A 27 4.86 -12.17 -9.18
CA CYS A 27 3.82 -12.04 -10.19
C CYS A 27 4.18 -12.73 -11.49
N PHE A 28 5.45 -12.72 -11.90
CA PHE A 28 5.89 -13.27 -13.17
C PHE A 28 5.47 -14.74 -13.38
N PRO A 29 5.82 -15.70 -12.51
CA PRO A 29 5.42 -17.09 -12.70
C PRO A 29 3.91 -17.29 -12.60
N ILE A 30 3.22 -16.53 -11.75
CA ILE A 30 1.76 -16.63 -11.60
C ILE A 30 1.06 -16.14 -12.86
N LEU A 31 1.48 -15.00 -13.41
CA LEU A 31 0.92 -14.46 -14.66
C LEU A 31 1.19 -15.38 -15.84
N LEU A 32 2.40 -15.96 -15.92
CA LEU A 32 2.75 -16.92 -16.96
C LEU A 32 1.80 -18.12 -16.95
N VAL A 33 1.52 -18.68 -15.78
CA VAL A 33 0.55 -19.78 -15.65
C VAL A 33 -0.86 -19.30 -15.97
N ALA A 34 -1.27 -18.13 -15.46
CA ALA A 34 -2.64 -17.61 -15.62
C ALA A 34 -3.01 -17.34 -17.09
N VAL A 35 -2.03 -17.01 -17.94
CA VAL A 35 -2.25 -16.81 -19.40
C VAL A 35 -2.59 -18.13 -20.11
N PHE A 36 -2.09 -19.27 -19.64
CA PHE A 36 -2.38 -20.58 -20.23
C PHE A 36 -3.66 -21.24 -19.75
N ILE A 37 -4.32 -20.67 -18.74
CA ILE A 37 -5.58 -21.21 -18.22
C ILE A 37 -6.72 -20.77 -19.15
N PRO A 38 -7.51 -21.74 -19.72
CA PRO A 38 -8.62 -21.39 -20.59
C PRO A 38 -9.75 -20.67 -19.84
N ALA A 39 -10.53 -19.88 -20.56
CA ALA A 39 -11.76 -19.28 -20.03
C ALA A 39 -12.72 -20.38 -19.51
N PRO A 40 -13.46 -20.14 -18.43
CA PRO A 40 -13.65 -18.86 -17.72
C PRO A 40 -12.66 -18.59 -16.57
N TYR A 41 -11.69 -19.46 -16.32
CA TYR A 41 -10.79 -19.39 -15.15
C TYR A 41 -9.48 -18.62 -15.41
N GLY A 42 -9.17 -18.33 -16.69
CA GLY A 42 -8.00 -17.58 -17.08
C GLY A 42 -8.08 -16.08 -16.74
N LEU A 43 -6.93 -15.42 -16.77
CA LEU A 43 -6.86 -13.97 -16.58
C LEU A 43 -7.53 -13.27 -17.78
N GLY A 44 -8.64 -12.60 -17.53
CA GLY A 44 -9.32 -11.78 -18.54
C GLY A 44 -8.44 -10.63 -19.00
N ALA A 45 -8.43 -10.33 -20.30
CA ALA A 45 -7.76 -9.14 -20.80
C ALA A 45 -8.42 -7.87 -20.25
N PRO A 46 -7.65 -6.79 -19.99
CA PRO A 46 -8.22 -5.52 -19.56
C PRO A 46 -9.17 -4.97 -20.61
N ALA A 47 -10.22 -4.29 -20.18
CA ALA A 47 -11.29 -3.80 -21.07
C ALA A 47 -10.78 -2.85 -22.18
N SER A 48 -9.69 -2.12 -21.93
CA SER A 48 -9.03 -1.26 -22.92
C SER A 48 -7.57 -0.99 -22.51
N PRO A 49 -6.70 -0.56 -23.47
CA PRO A 49 -5.34 -0.13 -23.15
C PRO A 49 -5.31 1.03 -22.13
N ALA A 50 -6.29 1.95 -22.22
CA ALA A 50 -6.41 3.04 -21.27
C ALA A 50 -6.73 2.52 -19.84
N CYS A 51 -7.59 1.53 -19.71
CA CYS A 51 -7.89 0.86 -18.43
C CYS A 51 -6.63 0.24 -17.83
N PHE A 52 -5.81 -0.39 -18.66
CA PHE A 52 -4.54 -0.98 -18.22
C PHE A 52 -3.54 0.07 -17.72
N LEU A 53 -3.42 1.22 -18.40
CA LEU A 53 -2.56 2.31 -17.95
C LEU A 53 -3.02 2.89 -16.61
N VAL A 54 -4.34 3.07 -16.43
CA VAL A 54 -4.91 3.53 -15.16
C VAL A 54 -4.69 2.50 -14.06
N PHE A 55 -4.82 1.21 -14.37
CA PHE A 55 -4.47 0.12 -13.44
C PHE A 55 -3.01 0.21 -12.98
N LEU A 56 -2.06 0.37 -13.89
CA LEU A 56 -0.63 0.52 -13.54
C LEU A 56 -0.37 1.75 -12.67
N LEU A 57 -1.02 2.87 -12.97
CA LEU A 57 -0.91 4.09 -12.19
C LEU A 57 -1.47 3.93 -10.78
N THR A 58 -2.66 3.36 -10.64
CA THR A 58 -3.28 3.11 -9.34
C THR A 58 -2.53 2.04 -8.54
N LEU A 59 -1.91 1.06 -9.20
CA LEU A 59 -1.04 0.07 -8.59
C LEU A 59 0.24 0.72 -8.03
N ALA A 60 0.86 1.62 -8.78
CA ALA A 60 2.04 2.37 -8.33
C ALA A 60 1.70 3.27 -7.12
N LEU A 61 0.57 3.99 -7.17
CA LEU A 61 0.07 4.78 -6.03
C LEU A 61 -0.23 3.89 -4.81
N GLY A 62 -0.82 2.72 -5.02
CA GLY A 62 -1.06 1.73 -3.98
C GLY A 62 0.24 1.27 -3.31
N LEU A 63 1.27 0.96 -4.11
CA LEU A 63 2.59 0.59 -3.61
C LEU A 63 3.22 1.71 -2.77
N LEU A 64 3.12 2.97 -3.21
CA LEU A 64 3.60 4.11 -2.45
C LEU A 64 2.87 4.26 -1.11
N ASN A 65 1.55 4.03 -1.07
CA ASN A 65 0.77 4.00 0.17
C ASN A 65 1.25 2.90 1.13
N VAL A 66 1.48 1.69 0.62
CA VAL A 66 2.02 0.56 1.42
C VAL A 66 3.38 0.90 2.00
N VAL A 67 4.29 1.46 1.20
CA VAL A 67 5.62 1.84 1.67
C VAL A 67 5.53 2.92 2.75
N SER A 68 4.72 3.97 2.53
CA SER A 68 4.51 5.04 3.51
C SER A 68 3.97 4.52 4.84
N PHE A 69 3.01 3.59 4.80
CA PHE A 69 2.47 2.95 6.00
C PHE A 69 3.53 2.10 6.73
N CYS A 70 4.34 1.35 5.99
CA CYS A 70 5.43 0.58 6.59
C CYS A 70 6.48 1.47 7.25
N MET A 71 6.77 2.64 6.68
CA MET A 71 7.67 3.61 7.32
C MET A 71 7.10 4.11 8.65
N ILE A 72 5.77 4.33 8.75
CA ILE A 72 5.12 4.65 10.03
C ILE A 72 5.35 3.52 11.04
N ILE A 73 5.15 2.25 10.66
CA ILE A 73 5.39 1.10 11.54
C ILE A 73 6.84 1.05 12.01
N TYR A 74 7.81 1.28 11.09
CA TYR A 74 9.23 1.33 11.47
C TYR A 74 9.53 2.46 12.45
N MET A 75 8.94 3.64 12.26
CA MET A 75 9.12 4.75 13.20
C MET A 75 8.45 4.45 14.55
N LEU A 76 7.29 3.82 14.58
CA LEU A 76 6.61 3.41 15.81
C LEU A 76 7.42 2.37 16.60
N SER A 77 8.19 1.53 15.91
CA SER A 77 9.06 0.53 16.56
C SER A 77 10.08 1.14 17.51
N PHE A 78 10.53 2.39 17.26
CA PHE A 78 11.43 3.11 18.17
C PHE A 78 10.79 3.51 19.50
N PHE A 79 9.46 3.54 19.56
CA PHE A 79 8.70 3.91 20.77
C PHE A 79 8.16 2.70 21.53
N THR A 80 8.38 1.48 21.03
CA THR A 80 7.75 0.27 21.56
C THR A 80 8.80 -0.73 22.01
N ILE A 81 8.49 -1.42 23.11
CA ILE A 81 9.34 -2.49 23.67
C ILE A 81 9.34 -3.73 22.76
N SER A 82 8.23 -3.99 22.04
CA SER A 82 8.10 -5.13 21.13
C SER A 82 7.81 -4.67 19.68
N PRO A 83 8.84 -4.47 18.86
CA PRO A 83 8.69 -4.10 17.45
C PRO A 83 7.89 -5.13 16.64
N ASP A 84 8.09 -6.42 16.92
CA ASP A 84 7.41 -7.51 16.23
C ASP A 84 5.90 -7.54 16.52
N GLY A 85 5.50 -7.22 17.75
CA GLY A 85 4.09 -7.11 18.13
C GLY A 85 3.36 -6.03 17.34
N ILE A 86 3.92 -4.81 17.27
CA ILE A 86 3.35 -3.72 16.45
C ILE A 86 3.26 -4.11 14.98
N ARG A 87 4.30 -4.73 14.46
CA ARG A 87 4.35 -5.17 13.06
C ARG A 87 3.25 -6.19 12.77
N LEU A 88 3.11 -7.19 13.61
CA LEU A 88 2.11 -8.25 13.44
C LEU A 88 0.69 -7.69 13.44
N VAL A 89 0.34 -6.90 14.47
CA VAL A 89 -0.99 -6.27 14.57
C VAL A 89 -1.26 -5.36 13.37
N SER A 90 -0.29 -4.54 12.98
CA SER A 90 -0.45 -3.63 11.83
C SER A 90 -0.66 -4.38 10.52
N LEU A 91 0.05 -5.48 10.29
CA LEU A 91 -0.12 -6.31 9.10
C LEU A 91 -1.50 -6.96 9.06
N SER A 92 -1.96 -7.53 10.17
CA SER A 92 -3.30 -8.13 10.27
C SER A 92 -4.41 -7.11 10.02
N MET A 93 -4.27 -5.89 10.55
CA MET A 93 -5.20 -4.79 10.27
C MET A 93 -5.21 -4.44 8.78
N VAL A 94 -4.04 -4.31 8.15
CA VAL A 94 -3.95 -4.02 6.72
C VAL A 94 -4.64 -5.10 5.92
N GLU A 95 -4.33 -6.38 6.15
CA GLU A 95 -4.90 -7.50 5.40
C GLU A 95 -6.43 -7.56 5.50
N PHE A 96 -6.98 -7.25 6.66
CA PHE A 96 -8.42 -7.20 6.86
C PHE A 96 -9.07 -6.01 6.13
N PHE A 97 -8.58 -4.80 6.37
CA PHE A 97 -9.21 -3.57 5.89
C PHE A 97 -8.93 -3.27 4.40
N GLN A 98 -7.89 -3.83 3.80
CA GLN A 98 -7.64 -3.70 2.35
C GLN A 98 -8.50 -4.67 1.51
N GLY A 99 -9.22 -5.61 2.15
CA GLY A 99 -10.07 -6.55 1.46
C GLY A 99 -9.35 -7.80 0.92
N ALA A 100 -8.16 -8.14 1.46
CA ALA A 100 -7.42 -9.32 1.04
C ALA A 100 -8.05 -10.62 1.59
N ILE A 101 -8.63 -10.57 2.80
CA ILE A 101 -9.28 -11.72 3.43
C ILE A 101 -10.74 -11.81 2.96
N ILE A 102 -11.47 -10.69 3.04
CA ILE A 102 -12.86 -10.58 2.59
C ILE A 102 -12.93 -9.40 1.62
N PRO A 103 -13.20 -9.62 0.32
CA PRO A 103 -13.29 -8.53 -0.65
C PRO A 103 -14.34 -7.48 -0.23
N LEU A 104 -14.02 -6.20 -0.35
CA LEU A 104 -14.86 -5.10 0.11
C LEU A 104 -16.31 -5.13 -0.40
N PRO A 105 -16.61 -5.58 -1.63
CA PRO A 105 -17.99 -5.68 -2.12
C PRO A 105 -18.90 -6.61 -1.31
N PHE A 106 -18.34 -7.55 -0.52
CA PHE A 106 -19.14 -8.46 0.30
C PHE A 106 -19.58 -7.87 1.64
N PHE A 107 -19.04 -6.69 2.01
CA PHE A 107 -19.48 -6.00 3.23
C PHE A 107 -20.78 -5.22 3.00
N PRO A 108 -21.61 -5.04 4.06
CA PRO A 108 -22.76 -4.15 4.01
C PRO A 108 -22.37 -2.74 3.59
N ASP A 109 -23.24 -2.04 2.86
CA ASP A 109 -22.93 -0.74 2.23
C ASP A 109 -22.37 0.31 3.21
N ALA A 110 -22.89 0.35 4.44
CA ALA A 110 -22.41 1.29 5.46
C ALA A 110 -20.95 1.00 5.85
N VAL A 111 -20.60 -0.27 6.08
CA VAL A 111 -19.25 -0.70 6.45
C VAL A 111 -18.28 -0.51 5.28
N ARG A 112 -18.71 -0.91 4.08
CA ARG A 112 -17.92 -0.75 2.86
C ARG A 112 -17.53 0.71 2.60
N LYS A 113 -18.46 1.66 2.74
CA LYS A 113 -18.19 3.09 2.57
C LYS A 113 -17.14 3.60 3.56
N VAL A 114 -17.18 3.15 4.81
CA VAL A 114 -16.17 3.50 5.80
C VAL A 114 -14.83 2.90 5.45
N MET A 115 -14.77 1.62 5.07
CA MET A 115 -13.53 0.95 4.69
C MET A 115 -12.88 1.56 3.44
N GLU A 116 -13.69 1.97 2.45
CA GLU A 116 -13.21 2.64 1.24
C GLU A 116 -12.59 4.02 1.52
N LEU A 117 -12.96 4.69 2.63
CA LEU A 117 -12.35 5.95 3.06
C LEU A 117 -11.01 5.74 3.78
N LEU A 118 -10.73 4.56 4.30
CA LEU A 118 -9.51 4.26 5.04
C LEU A 118 -8.29 4.15 4.10
N PRO A 119 -7.07 4.41 4.61
CA PRO A 119 -5.85 4.29 3.82
C PRO A 119 -5.60 2.87 3.30
N PHE A 120 -6.16 1.87 3.94
CA PHE A 120 -5.95 0.46 3.60
C PHE A 120 -6.60 0.08 2.27
N ALA A 121 -7.80 0.58 1.98
CA ALA A 121 -8.46 0.37 0.68
C ALA A 121 -7.66 1.01 -0.47
N ALA A 122 -6.95 2.11 -0.20
CA ALA A 122 -6.10 2.77 -1.16
C ALA A 122 -4.85 1.96 -1.55
N MET A 123 -4.47 0.94 -0.78
CA MET A 123 -3.25 0.16 -1.00
C MET A 123 -3.38 -0.86 -2.14
N GLN A 124 -4.45 -1.65 -2.17
CA GLN A 124 -4.61 -2.75 -3.13
C GLN A 124 -5.96 -2.74 -3.84
N ASN A 125 -7.04 -2.48 -3.11
CA ASN A 125 -8.41 -2.66 -3.60
C ASN A 125 -8.70 -1.79 -4.84
N VAL A 126 -8.23 -0.55 -4.89
CA VAL A 126 -8.47 0.38 -6.01
C VAL A 126 -7.91 -0.19 -7.32
N ALA A 127 -6.66 -0.64 -7.33
CA ALA A 127 -6.03 -1.17 -8.54
C ALA A 127 -6.76 -2.41 -9.07
N LEU A 128 -7.14 -3.34 -8.19
CA LEU A 128 -7.84 -4.56 -8.57
C LEU A 128 -9.23 -4.26 -9.17
N ARG A 129 -9.98 -3.33 -8.57
CA ARG A 129 -11.29 -2.90 -9.07
C ARG A 129 -11.22 -2.12 -10.38
N VAL A 130 -10.12 -1.39 -10.62
CA VAL A 130 -9.86 -0.78 -11.94
C VAL A 130 -9.61 -1.85 -12.99
N TYR A 131 -8.80 -2.86 -12.67
CA TYR A 131 -8.52 -3.95 -13.59
C TYR A 131 -9.77 -4.74 -13.96
N SER A 132 -10.62 -5.06 -12.99
CA SER A 132 -11.90 -5.77 -13.21
C SER A 132 -12.97 -4.93 -13.92
N GLY A 133 -12.72 -3.62 -14.10
CA GLY A 133 -13.70 -2.70 -14.70
C GLY A 133 -14.83 -2.26 -13.76
N ASP A 134 -14.79 -2.68 -12.48
CA ASP A 134 -15.80 -2.33 -11.46
C ASP A 134 -15.72 -0.86 -11.02
N LEU A 135 -14.55 -0.23 -11.19
CA LEU A 135 -14.31 1.14 -10.76
C LEU A 135 -14.04 2.05 -11.97
N ALA A 136 -15.03 2.87 -12.34
CA ALA A 136 -14.95 3.79 -13.49
C ALA A 136 -15.53 5.17 -13.18
N GLY A 137 -15.29 6.14 -14.05
CA GLY A 137 -15.89 7.48 -13.99
C GLY A 137 -15.58 8.24 -12.70
N ALA A 138 -16.61 8.87 -12.11
CA ALA A 138 -16.47 9.70 -10.91
C ALA A 138 -16.01 8.91 -9.67
N ALA A 139 -16.35 7.62 -9.57
CA ALA A 139 -15.90 6.76 -8.47
C ALA A 139 -14.40 6.49 -8.56
N LEU A 140 -13.85 6.28 -9.74
CA LEU A 140 -12.43 6.14 -9.99
C LEU A 140 -11.67 7.43 -9.61
N GLN A 141 -12.17 8.59 -10.04
CA GLN A 141 -11.56 9.87 -9.70
C GLN A 141 -11.45 10.07 -8.18
N ARG A 142 -12.54 9.80 -7.44
CA ARG A 142 -12.53 9.86 -5.96
C ARG A 142 -11.51 8.92 -5.36
N ALA A 143 -11.42 7.69 -5.85
CA ALA A 143 -10.49 6.69 -5.34
C ALA A 143 -9.03 7.11 -5.57
N VAL A 144 -8.70 7.65 -6.75
CA VAL A 144 -7.35 8.15 -7.05
C VAL A 144 -7.00 9.37 -6.18
N ILE A 145 -7.94 10.30 -5.99
CA ILE A 145 -7.75 11.45 -5.09
C ILE A 145 -7.47 10.97 -3.66
N LEU A 146 -8.22 9.97 -3.18
CA LEU A 146 -7.99 9.37 -1.86
C LEU A 146 -6.63 8.67 -1.77
N GLN A 147 -6.18 7.96 -2.82
CA GLN A 147 -4.85 7.37 -2.86
C GLN A 147 -3.75 8.42 -2.72
N ILE A 148 -3.86 9.53 -3.45
CA ILE A 148 -2.90 10.63 -3.40
C ILE A 148 -2.95 11.31 -2.02
N PHE A 149 -4.14 11.60 -1.51
CA PHE A 149 -4.31 12.18 -0.17
C PHE A 149 -3.65 11.33 0.91
N TRP A 150 -3.95 10.02 0.94
CA TRP A 150 -3.40 9.12 1.94
C TRP A 150 -1.90 8.94 1.82
N PHE A 151 -1.36 8.93 0.59
CA PHE A 151 0.08 8.90 0.39
C PHE A 151 0.77 10.08 1.08
N PHE A 152 0.32 11.30 0.82
CA PHE A 152 0.92 12.48 1.44
C PHE A 152 0.65 12.56 2.95
N ALA A 153 -0.52 12.19 3.40
CA ALA A 153 -0.87 12.16 4.82
C ALA A 153 0.02 11.17 5.60
N MET A 154 0.21 9.95 5.09
CA MET A 154 1.09 8.95 5.70
C MET A 154 2.56 9.33 5.61
N LEU A 155 3.00 9.94 4.50
CA LEU A 155 4.36 10.45 4.37
C LEU A 155 4.64 11.54 5.40
N ALA A 156 3.73 12.49 5.56
CA ALA A 156 3.84 13.56 6.56
C ALA A 156 3.85 13.00 7.99
N CYS A 157 2.97 12.04 8.28
CA CYS A 157 2.93 11.35 9.58
C CYS A 157 4.25 10.62 9.86
N GLY A 158 4.79 9.88 8.89
CA GLY A 158 6.06 9.18 9.00
C GLY A 158 7.23 10.12 9.30
N LYS A 159 7.32 11.25 8.59
CA LYS A 159 8.34 12.28 8.83
C LYS A 159 8.18 12.97 10.19
N ALA A 160 6.95 13.21 10.64
CA ALA A 160 6.71 13.77 11.97
C ALA A 160 7.11 12.80 13.08
N LEU A 161 6.89 11.50 12.90
CA LEU A 161 7.33 10.45 13.82
C LEU A 161 8.86 10.32 13.83
N GLU A 162 9.51 10.37 12.65
CA GLU A 162 10.97 10.39 12.54
C GLU A 162 11.57 11.55 13.35
N TYR A 163 11.08 12.76 13.15
CA TYR A 163 11.53 13.94 13.89
C TYR A 163 11.39 13.77 15.42
N ARG A 164 10.30 13.14 15.88
CA ARG A 164 10.09 12.86 17.30
C ARG A 164 11.00 11.73 17.80
N ALA A 165 11.22 10.69 17.01
CA ALA A 165 12.11 9.59 17.35
C ALA A 165 13.56 10.07 17.51
N MET A 166 14.00 10.92 16.59
CA MET A 166 15.34 11.54 16.62
C MET A 166 15.61 12.32 17.90
N LYS A 167 14.60 12.99 18.45
CA LYS A 167 14.75 13.73 19.74
C LYS A 167 14.89 12.82 20.96
N LYS A 168 14.44 11.54 20.84
CA LYS A 168 14.51 10.57 21.96
C LYS A 168 15.74 9.67 21.90
N ILE A 169 16.38 9.55 20.74
CA ILE A 169 17.59 8.74 20.60
C ILE A 169 18.74 9.52 21.20
N VAL A 170 19.08 9.21 22.45
CA VAL A 170 20.36 9.59 23.05
C VAL A 170 21.37 8.61 22.46
N VAL A 171 22.27 9.14 21.62
CA VAL A 171 23.40 8.36 21.09
C VAL A 171 24.30 8.02 22.29
N GLN A 172 24.20 6.80 22.81
CA GLN A 172 25.18 6.25 23.72
C GLN A 172 26.43 5.89 22.90
N GLY A 173 27.36 6.77 22.89
CA GLY A 173 28.63 6.57 22.18
C GLY A 173 29.25 7.91 21.77
N GLY A 174 29.69 8.69 22.74
CA GLY A 174 30.64 9.78 22.60
C GLY A 174 31.94 9.38 23.28
#